data_265d4700d58a2acf8702017934346fc7
#
_entry.id   265d4700d58a2acf8702017934346fc7
#
_cell.length_a   1.000
_cell.length_b   1.000
_cell.length_c   1.000
_cell.angle_alpha   90.00
_cell.angle_beta   90.00
_cell.angle_gamma   90.00
#
_symmetry.space_group_name_H-M   'P 1'
#
loop_
_entity.id
_entity.type
_entity.pdbx_description
1 polymer ?
#
loop_
_entity_poly.entity_id
_entity_poly.type
_entity_poly.pdbx_seq_one_letter_code
_entity_poly.pdbx_strand_id
1 'polypeptide(L)'
;MDEGSPKPRDLEERTFLFAQSVRAFVKTLPRTVGNTEDGRQLVRASGSVAANWIEADEALSKKDFLMRAKICRKEAKESRLFLRLIEVDSKSIDCCDALAAEARELTLIFPAIISKSSGS
;
A
#
# COMPACT_ATOMS: atom_id res chain seq x y z
N MET A 1 15.66 -20.46 8.25
CA MET A 1 15.19 -19.10 8.00
C MET A 1 13.88 -19.16 7.22
N ASP A 2 12.90 -18.45 7.70
CA ASP A 2 11.60 -18.44 7.05
C ASP A 2 11.55 -17.32 6.02
N GLU A 3 11.64 -17.70 4.74
CA GLU A 3 11.62 -16.74 3.65
C GLU A 3 10.25 -16.59 3.01
N GLY A 4 9.29 -17.39 3.45
CA GLY A 4 7.98 -17.41 2.83
C GLY A 4 6.96 -16.49 3.46
N SER A 5 7.22 -15.97 4.66
CA SER A 5 6.24 -15.20 5.41
C SER A 5 6.81 -13.85 5.85
N PRO A 6 6.18 -12.73 5.48
CA PRO A 6 6.59 -11.43 6.00
C PRO A 6 6.33 -11.39 7.50
N LYS A 7 7.28 -10.84 8.23
CA LYS A 7 7.11 -10.58 9.65
C LYS A 7 6.51 -9.19 9.84
N PRO A 8 5.86 -8.92 10.99
CA PRO A 8 5.24 -7.62 11.21
C PRO A 8 6.17 -6.43 10.97
N ARG A 9 7.43 -6.51 11.44
CA ARG A 9 8.34 -5.38 11.23
C ARG A 9 8.82 -5.29 9.78
N ASP A 10 8.83 -6.41 9.04
CA ASP A 10 9.11 -6.38 7.61
C ASP A 10 8.02 -5.62 6.87
N LEU A 11 6.78 -5.78 7.30
CA LEU A 11 5.66 -5.04 6.72
C LEU A 11 5.70 -3.57 7.08
N GLU A 12 6.17 -3.22 8.27
CA GLU A 12 6.31 -1.80 8.62
C GLU A 12 7.29 -1.13 7.67
N GLU A 13 8.45 -1.73 7.45
CA GLU A 13 9.43 -1.18 6.52
C GLU A 13 8.94 -1.24 5.08
N ARG A 14 8.31 -2.34 4.69
CA ARG A 14 7.83 -2.53 3.32
C ARG A 14 6.75 -1.50 2.96
N THR A 15 5.81 -1.26 3.86
CA THR A 15 4.74 -0.28 3.61
C THR A 15 5.29 1.14 3.65
N PHE A 16 6.27 1.41 4.51
CA PHE A 16 6.96 2.70 4.52
C PHE A 16 7.64 2.96 3.17
N LEU A 17 8.40 1.99 2.67
CA LEU A 17 9.11 2.13 1.39
C LEU A 17 8.14 2.31 0.23
N PHE A 18 7.01 1.62 0.26
CA PHE A 18 5.98 1.80 -0.74
C PHE A 18 5.46 3.24 -0.75
N ALA A 19 5.10 3.75 0.42
CA ALA A 19 4.60 5.13 0.54
C ALA A 19 5.65 6.16 0.12
N GLN A 20 6.91 5.92 0.48
CA GLN A 20 8.01 6.80 0.11
C GLN A 20 8.24 6.79 -1.40
N SER A 21 8.23 5.60 -2.01
CA SER A 21 8.41 5.46 -3.46
C SER A 21 7.28 6.10 -4.23
N VAL A 22 6.05 6.01 -3.71
CA VAL A 22 4.90 6.69 -4.32
C VAL A 22 5.13 8.20 -4.36
N ARG A 23 5.62 8.78 -3.26
CA ARG A 23 5.86 10.22 -3.21
C ARG A 23 6.92 10.67 -4.21
N ALA A 24 7.98 9.89 -4.35
CA ALA A 24 9.00 10.17 -5.36
C ALA A 24 8.44 10.07 -6.78
N PHE A 25 7.62 9.04 -7.02
CA PHE A 25 6.99 8.81 -8.33
C PHE A 25 6.05 9.96 -8.71
N VAL A 26 5.20 10.39 -7.78
CA VAL A 26 4.19 11.42 -8.05
C VAL A 26 4.86 12.73 -8.47
N LYS A 27 6.05 13.02 -7.97
CA LYS A 27 6.79 14.23 -8.36
C LYS A 27 7.19 14.25 -9.84
N THR A 28 7.23 13.08 -10.49
CA THR A 28 7.66 12.98 -11.88
C THR A 28 6.53 13.02 -12.88
N LEU A 29 5.28 13.09 -12.42
CA LEU A 29 4.12 12.95 -13.29
C LEU A 29 3.87 14.19 -14.15
N PRO A 30 3.40 14.00 -15.40
CA PRO A 30 2.90 15.12 -16.19
C PRO A 30 1.78 15.83 -15.45
N ARG A 31 1.74 17.14 -15.58
CA ARG A 31 0.74 17.97 -14.89
C ARG A 31 -0.55 18.02 -15.69
N THR A 32 -1.48 17.14 -15.33
CA THR A 32 -2.83 17.13 -15.87
C THR A 32 -3.80 17.20 -14.69
N VAL A 33 -5.05 17.56 -14.97
CA VAL A 33 -6.07 17.60 -13.91
C VAL A 33 -6.21 16.21 -13.28
N GLY A 34 -6.28 15.17 -14.12
CA GLY A 34 -6.41 13.79 -13.61
C GLY A 34 -5.23 13.39 -12.74
N ASN A 35 -4.01 13.66 -13.21
CA ASN A 35 -2.82 13.28 -12.44
C ASN A 35 -2.71 14.06 -11.13
N THR A 36 -3.13 15.31 -11.12
CA THR A 36 -3.12 16.10 -9.88
C THR A 36 -4.05 15.48 -8.84
N GLU A 37 -5.27 15.13 -9.26
CA GLU A 37 -6.24 14.53 -8.35
C GLU A 37 -5.83 13.11 -7.93
N ASP A 38 -5.47 12.27 -8.91
CA ASP A 38 -5.12 10.88 -8.64
C ASP A 38 -3.82 10.77 -7.85
N GLY A 39 -2.86 11.64 -8.14
CA GLY A 39 -1.60 11.68 -7.40
C GLY A 39 -1.81 12.01 -5.94
N ARG A 40 -2.69 12.97 -5.65
CA ARG A 40 -3.01 13.35 -4.29
C ARG A 40 -3.66 12.19 -3.55
N GLN A 41 -4.63 11.53 -4.19
CA GLN A 41 -5.30 10.37 -3.59
C GLN A 41 -4.34 9.20 -3.38
N LEU A 42 -3.41 9.00 -4.32
CA LEU A 42 -2.42 7.94 -4.21
C LEU A 42 -1.47 8.20 -3.04
N VAL A 43 -1.01 9.42 -2.87
CA VAL A 43 -0.16 9.81 -1.74
C VAL A 43 -0.90 9.53 -0.43
N ARG A 44 -2.16 9.92 -0.33
CA ARG A 44 -2.98 9.68 0.85
C ARG A 44 -3.16 8.20 1.12
N ALA A 45 -3.58 7.45 0.09
CA ALA A 45 -3.88 6.02 0.27
C ALA A 45 -2.64 5.22 0.65
N SER A 46 -1.52 5.46 -0.03
CA SER A 46 -0.29 4.72 0.26
C SER A 46 0.24 5.03 1.66
N GLY A 47 0.13 6.29 2.10
CA GLY A 47 0.50 6.66 3.46
C GLY A 47 -0.40 6.00 4.49
N SER A 48 -1.69 5.88 4.17
CA SER A 48 -2.66 5.25 5.06
C SER A 48 -2.38 3.75 5.24
N VAL A 49 -1.87 3.07 4.20
CA VAL A 49 -1.46 1.65 4.35
C VAL A 49 -0.40 1.55 5.45
N ALA A 50 0.64 2.36 5.36
CA ALA A 50 1.73 2.33 6.33
C ALA A 50 1.27 2.72 7.73
N ALA A 51 0.48 3.79 7.84
CA ALA A 51 0.02 4.28 9.14
C ALA A 51 -0.89 3.27 9.82
N ASN A 52 -1.81 2.66 9.09
CA ASN A 52 -2.72 1.68 9.68
C ASN A 52 -2.02 0.38 10.04
N TRP A 53 -0.95 0.02 9.33
CA TRP A 53 -0.18 -1.15 9.73
C TRP A 53 0.53 -0.91 11.07
N ILE A 54 1.06 0.30 11.30
CA ILE A 54 1.63 0.66 12.60
C ILE A 54 0.57 0.51 13.69
N GLU A 55 -0.66 0.98 13.43
CA GLU A 55 -1.75 0.86 14.39
C GLU A 55 -2.13 -0.60 14.63
N ALA A 56 -2.12 -1.42 13.59
CA ALA A 56 -2.41 -2.85 13.72
C ALA A 56 -1.36 -3.53 14.60
N ASP A 57 -0.09 -3.22 14.36
CA ASP A 57 1.02 -3.83 15.09
C ASP A 57 0.97 -3.45 16.58
N GLU A 58 0.43 -2.27 16.90
CA GLU A 58 0.29 -1.79 18.29
C GLU A 58 -1.08 -2.05 18.88
N ALA A 59 -1.94 -2.80 18.19
CA ALA A 59 -3.32 -3.02 18.62
C ALA A 59 -3.39 -3.78 19.95
N LEU A 60 -4.31 -3.36 20.81
CA LEU A 60 -4.47 -3.93 22.13
C LEU A 60 -5.48 -5.08 22.17
N SER A 61 -6.20 -5.33 21.05
CA SER A 61 -7.17 -6.41 20.96
C SER A 61 -7.14 -7.01 19.56
N LYS A 62 -7.61 -8.25 19.45
CA LYS A 62 -7.75 -8.92 18.17
C LYS A 62 -8.72 -8.17 17.26
N LYS A 63 -9.82 -7.68 17.84
CA LYS A 63 -10.82 -6.92 17.07
C LYS A 63 -10.21 -5.67 16.46
N ASP A 64 -9.43 -4.95 17.24
CA ASP A 64 -8.76 -3.73 16.78
C ASP A 64 -7.73 -4.05 15.70
N PHE A 65 -6.93 -5.10 15.91
CA PHE A 65 -5.96 -5.57 14.93
C PHE A 65 -6.63 -5.87 13.59
N LEU A 66 -7.72 -6.65 13.62
CA LEU A 66 -8.43 -7.03 12.40
C LEU A 66 -9.01 -5.82 11.68
N MET A 67 -9.55 -4.85 12.44
CA MET A 67 -10.07 -3.63 11.83
C MET A 67 -8.98 -2.88 11.10
N ARG A 68 -7.82 -2.69 11.74
CA ARG A 68 -6.70 -1.97 11.13
C ARG A 68 -6.13 -2.70 9.92
N ALA A 69 -6.01 -4.02 10.00
CA ALA A 69 -5.52 -4.82 8.87
C ALA A 69 -6.47 -4.73 7.68
N LYS A 70 -7.78 -4.68 7.93
CA LYS A 70 -8.78 -4.52 6.86
C LYS A 70 -8.69 -3.14 6.21
N ILE A 71 -8.36 -2.10 6.99
CA ILE A 71 -8.13 -0.78 6.43
C ILE A 71 -6.88 -0.80 5.55
N CYS A 72 -5.81 -1.47 6.00
CA CYS A 72 -4.60 -1.63 5.17
C CYS A 72 -4.96 -2.25 3.82
N ARG A 73 -5.75 -3.32 3.81
CA ARG A 73 -6.19 -3.98 2.58
C ARG A 73 -6.95 -3.01 1.67
N LYS A 74 -7.89 -2.29 2.25
CA LYS A 74 -8.71 -1.31 1.51
C LYS A 74 -7.82 -0.25 0.86
N GLU A 75 -6.92 0.32 1.63
CA GLU A 75 -6.07 1.40 1.14
C GLU A 75 -5.04 0.92 0.12
N ALA A 76 -4.57 -0.33 0.25
CA ALA A 76 -3.69 -0.92 -0.75
C ALA A 76 -4.42 -1.09 -2.08
N LYS A 77 -5.69 -1.50 -2.04
CA LYS A 77 -6.51 -1.62 -3.25
C LYS A 77 -6.73 -0.26 -3.90
N GLU A 78 -6.99 0.77 -3.09
CA GLU A 78 -7.15 2.13 -3.62
C GLU A 78 -5.87 2.64 -4.22
N SER A 79 -4.73 2.37 -3.57
CA SER A 79 -3.43 2.75 -4.13
C SER A 79 -3.23 2.14 -5.52
N ARG A 80 -3.57 0.87 -5.67
CA ARG A 80 -3.46 0.20 -6.96
C ARG A 80 -4.38 0.83 -8.00
N LEU A 81 -5.60 1.17 -7.59
CA LEU A 81 -6.54 1.84 -8.49
C LEU A 81 -5.94 3.13 -9.05
N PHE A 82 -5.41 3.98 -8.18
CA PHE A 82 -4.88 5.26 -8.62
C PHE A 82 -3.63 5.08 -9.48
N LEU A 83 -2.79 4.09 -9.18
CA LEU A 83 -1.65 3.79 -10.03
C LEU A 83 -2.06 3.35 -11.44
N ARG A 84 -3.21 2.70 -11.56
CA ARG A 84 -3.74 2.29 -12.86
C ARG A 84 -4.40 3.44 -13.63
N LEU A 85 -4.89 4.45 -12.92
CA LEU A 85 -5.57 5.60 -13.53
C LEU A 85 -4.59 6.68 -13.98
N ILE A 86 -3.46 6.81 -13.29
CA ILE A 86 -2.48 7.85 -13.57
C ILE A 86 -1.87 7.66 -14.95
N GLU A 87 -1.69 8.80 -15.67
CA GLU A 87 -1.05 8.82 -16.97
C GLU A 87 0.43 9.12 -16.77
N VAL A 88 1.28 8.25 -17.33
CA VAL A 88 2.73 8.40 -17.20
C VAL A 88 3.36 8.58 -18.58
N ASP A 89 4.50 9.25 -18.62
CA ASP A 89 5.30 9.28 -19.83
C ASP A 89 6.14 8.00 -19.94
N SER A 90 6.80 7.83 -21.10
CA SER A 90 7.54 6.60 -21.38
C SER A 90 8.66 6.33 -20.38
N LYS A 91 9.20 7.39 -19.76
CA LYS A 91 10.31 7.25 -18.81
C LYS A 91 9.86 6.66 -17.48
N SER A 92 8.58 6.82 -17.13
CA SER A 92 8.06 6.44 -15.83
C SER A 92 7.20 5.18 -15.85
N ILE A 93 7.05 4.53 -17.01
CA ILE A 93 6.21 3.34 -17.14
C ILE A 93 6.72 2.22 -16.22
N ASP A 94 8.02 1.94 -16.23
CA ASP A 94 8.56 0.84 -15.43
C ASP A 94 8.39 1.11 -13.93
N CYS A 95 8.59 2.34 -13.52
CA CYS A 95 8.38 2.73 -12.12
C CYS A 95 6.92 2.56 -11.73
N CYS A 96 6.00 3.00 -12.58
CA CYS A 96 4.57 2.88 -12.33
C CYS A 96 4.16 1.40 -12.22
N ASP A 97 4.65 0.58 -13.15
CA ASP A 97 4.34 -0.84 -13.15
C ASP A 97 4.89 -1.54 -11.90
N ALA A 98 6.08 -1.16 -11.46
CA ALA A 98 6.67 -1.73 -10.25
C ALA A 98 5.84 -1.37 -9.01
N LEU A 99 5.38 -0.11 -8.92
CA LEU A 99 4.54 0.32 -7.81
C LEU A 99 3.17 -0.37 -7.84
N ALA A 100 2.58 -0.53 -9.03
CA ALA A 100 1.31 -1.24 -9.16
C ALA A 100 1.45 -2.70 -8.76
N ALA A 101 2.58 -3.33 -9.11
CA ALA A 101 2.85 -4.72 -8.72
C ALA A 101 3.00 -4.82 -7.20
N GLU A 102 3.69 -3.87 -6.57
CA GLU A 102 3.84 -3.87 -5.12
C GLU A 102 2.49 -3.64 -4.43
N ALA A 103 1.68 -2.72 -4.94
CA ALA A 103 0.34 -2.51 -4.39
C ALA A 103 -0.50 -3.79 -4.50
N ARG A 104 -0.40 -4.50 -5.62
CA ARG A 104 -1.09 -5.77 -5.79
C ARG A 104 -0.63 -6.80 -4.78
N GLU A 105 0.69 -6.91 -4.56
CA GLU A 105 1.23 -7.84 -3.56
C GLU A 105 0.67 -7.53 -2.18
N LEU A 106 0.62 -6.25 -1.82
CA LEU A 106 0.06 -5.86 -0.52
C LEU A 106 -1.41 -6.23 -0.41
N THR A 107 -2.19 -6.14 -1.51
CA THR A 107 -3.60 -6.55 -1.48
C THR A 107 -3.78 -8.05 -1.28
N LEU A 108 -2.72 -8.85 -1.46
CA LEU A 108 -2.76 -10.29 -1.21
C LEU A 108 -2.25 -10.62 0.20
N ILE A 109 -1.29 -9.85 0.68
CA ILE A 109 -0.69 -10.08 1.99
C ILE A 109 -1.68 -9.81 3.12
N PHE A 110 -2.41 -8.69 3.07
CA PHE A 110 -3.32 -8.34 4.16
C PHE A 110 -4.48 -9.32 4.31
N PRO A 111 -5.14 -9.79 3.24
CA PRO A 111 -6.16 -10.83 3.39
C PRO A 111 -5.62 -12.12 4.01
N ALA A 112 -4.39 -12.50 3.67
CA ALA A 112 -3.77 -13.70 4.25
C ALA A 112 -3.58 -13.54 5.76
N ILE A 113 -3.12 -12.36 6.19
CA ILE A 113 -2.96 -12.04 7.60
C ILE A 113 -4.31 -12.07 8.32
N ILE A 114 -5.32 -11.44 7.71
CA ILE A 114 -6.67 -11.37 8.27
C ILE A 114 -7.25 -12.77 8.43
N SER A 115 -7.13 -13.60 7.40
CA SER A 115 -7.65 -14.96 7.41
C SER A 115 -6.99 -15.79 8.50
N LYS A 116 -5.66 -15.71 8.60
CA LYS A 116 -4.91 -16.45 9.61
C LYS A 116 -5.29 -16.02 11.02
N SER A 117 -5.47 -14.72 11.23
CA SER A 117 -5.81 -14.18 12.55
C SER A 117 -7.24 -14.47 12.95
N SER A 118 -8.19 -14.43 12.01
CA SER A 118 -9.60 -14.65 12.31
C SER A 118 -9.99 -16.12 12.35
N GLY A 119 -9.19 -16.98 11.72
CA GLY A 119 -9.45 -18.42 11.67
C GLY A 119 -8.99 -19.19 12.90
N SER A 120 -8.30 -18.52 13.81
CA SER A 120 -7.77 -19.19 15.03
C SER A 120 -8.60 -18.93 16.29
#